data_fdc57de11bb68c49b54bea2dd531d6d6
#
_entry.id   fdc57de11bb68c49b54bea2dd531d6d6
#
_cell.length_a   1.000
_cell.length_b   1.000
_cell.length_c   1.000
_cell.angle_alpha   90.00
_cell.angle_beta   90.00
_cell.angle_gamma   90.00
#
_symmetry.space_group_name_H-M   'P 1'
#
loop_
_entity.id
_entity.type
_entity.pdbx_description
1 polymer ?
#
loop_
_entity_poly.entity_id
_entity_poly.type
_entity_poly.pdbx_seq_one_letter_code
_entity_poly.pdbx_strand_id
1 'polypeptide(L)'
;MNNNDDKLQKYEEEIIKYVSGLEVSKEFLSLLENDIDIQNRVNSLRFDLFVMENIEDSNMFEKSINKASIKIKNGIIESFNYFSILTPLLSRGENYTEKTYIYKNIEISKYENEYYLNIRDIKKYCIIHKNKEEIINIWGDKESYELKLDNGNYNIKTDYYECDINIE
;
A
#
# COMPACT_ATOMS: atom_id res chain seq x y z
N MET A 1 7.03 28.88 15.58
CA MET A 1 7.68 27.58 15.70
C MET A 1 6.62 26.58 16.12
N ASN A 2 6.42 25.51 15.33
CA ASN A 2 5.37 24.54 15.64
C ASN A 2 5.84 23.59 16.74
N ASN A 3 5.02 23.38 17.78
CA ASN A 3 5.30 22.42 18.87
C ASN A 3 5.63 20.99 18.39
N ASN A 4 5.24 20.61 17.17
CA ASN A 4 5.53 19.30 16.59
C ASN A 4 6.98 19.15 16.11
N ASP A 5 7.57 20.23 15.58
CA ASP A 5 8.96 20.19 15.10
C ASP A 5 9.94 20.03 16.27
N ASP A 6 9.71 20.74 17.39
CA ASP A 6 10.53 20.62 18.61
C ASP A 6 10.45 19.21 19.22
N LYS A 7 9.27 18.57 19.15
CA LYS A 7 9.05 17.23 19.65
C LYS A 7 9.76 16.18 18.78
N LEU A 8 9.62 16.25 17.47
CA LEU A 8 10.30 15.34 16.56
C LEU A 8 11.81 15.47 16.69
N GLN A 9 12.34 16.69 16.80
CA GLN A 9 13.75 16.94 17.02
C GLN A 9 14.26 16.33 18.34
N LYS A 10 13.47 16.39 19.41
CA LYS A 10 13.81 15.76 20.71
C LYS A 10 14.00 14.25 20.59
N TYR A 11 13.20 13.55 19.78
CA TYR A 11 13.22 12.10 19.64
C TYR A 11 13.94 11.60 18.38
N GLU A 12 14.53 12.46 17.57
CA GLU A 12 15.18 12.09 16.30
C GLU A 12 16.27 11.03 16.50
N GLU A 13 17.05 11.11 17.58
CA GLU A 13 18.09 10.13 17.89
C GLU A 13 17.51 8.74 18.24
N GLU A 14 16.40 8.71 19.00
CA GLU A 14 15.69 7.47 19.34
C GLU A 14 15.02 6.86 18.09
N ILE A 15 14.46 7.70 17.21
CA ILE A 15 13.90 7.27 15.93
C ILE A 15 14.96 6.59 15.06
N ILE A 16 16.14 7.21 14.94
CA ILE A 16 17.26 6.65 14.17
C ILE A 16 17.72 5.30 14.77
N LYS A 17 17.89 5.22 16.09
CA LYS A 17 18.24 3.98 16.78
C LYS A 17 17.23 2.87 16.50
N TYR A 18 15.93 3.19 16.65
CA TYR A 18 14.86 2.24 16.43
C TYR A 18 14.83 1.69 15.00
N VAL A 19 14.98 2.56 14.01
CA VAL A 19 14.98 2.19 12.59
C VAL A 19 16.22 1.36 12.24
N SER A 20 17.35 1.61 12.91
CA SER A 20 18.61 0.84 12.77
C SER A 20 18.62 -0.48 13.56
N GLY A 21 17.52 -0.86 14.23
CA GLY A 21 17.44 -2.08 15.02
C GLY A 21 18.21 -2.04 16.35
N LEU A 22 18.57 -0.86 16.84
CA LEU A 22 19.23 -0.65 18.11
C LEU A 22 18.22 -0.51 19.26
N GLU A 23 18.67 -0.76 20.48
CA GLU A 23 17.84 -0.58 21.67
C GLU A 23 17.44 0.89 21.87
N VAL A 24 16.18 1.11 22.21
CA VAL A 24 15.58 2.41 22.49
C VAL A 24 14.95 2.44 23.87
N SER A 25 14.67 3.63 24.39
CA SER A 25 14.08 3.81 25.70
C SER A 25 12.62 3.30 25.74
N LYS A 26 12.17 2.89 26.94
CA LYS A 26 10.77 2.49 27.16
C LYS A 26 9.80 3.67 26.95
N GLU A 27 10.26 4.89 27.26
CA GLU A 27 9.49 6.12 27.02
C GLU A 27 9.22 6.30 25.52
N PHE A 28 10.25 6.10 24.67
CA PHE A 28 10.10 6.19 23.23
C PHE A 28 9.17 5.10 22.68
N LEU A 29 9.25 3.86 23.15
CA LEU A 29 8.35 2.78 22.73
C LEU A 29 6.89 3.12 23.03
N SER A 30 6.62 3.68 24.22
CA SER A 30 5.27 4.13 24.59
C SER A 30 4.77 5.28 23.70
N LEU A 31 5.65 6.20 23.33
CA LEU A 31 5.33 7.26 22.38
C LEU A 31 5.06 6.72 20.98
N LEU A 32 5.87 5.77 20.52
CA LEU A 32 5.69 5.15 19.21
C LEU A 32 4.33 4.46 19.07
N GLU A 33 3.79 3.87 20.15
CA GLU A 33 2.47 3.24 20.16
C GLU A 33 1.31 4.23 20.07
N ASN A 34 1.47 5.45 20.60
CA ASN A 34 0.37 6.38 20.82
C ASN A 34 0.47 7.69 20.02
N ASP A 35 1.56 7.93 19.32
CA ASP A 35 1.86 9.20 18.66
C ASP A 35 2.02 9.04 17.16
N ILE A 36 1.05 9.57 16.42
CA ILE A 36 1.00 9.44 14.95
C ILE A 36 2.15 10.16 14.25
N ASP A 37 2.65 11.27 14.81
CA ASP A 37 3.74 12.03 14.18
C ASP A 37 5.07 11.27 14.29
N ILE A 38 5.31 10.62 15.45
CA ILE A 38 6.46 9.72 15.65
C ILE A 38 6.37 8.51 14.73
N GLN A 39 5.18 7.88 14.61
CA GLN A 39 4.96 6.75 13.69
C GLN A 39 5.24 7.14 12.25
N ASN A 40 4.73 8.27 11.80
CA ASN A 40 4.95 8.77 10.45
C ASN A 40 6.42 9.04 10.17
N ARG A 41 7.14 9.63 11.14
CA ARG A 41 8.59 9.90 11.00
C ARG A 41 9.40 8.62 10.93
N VAL A 42 9.09 7.63 11.77
CA VAL A 42 9.72 6.29 11.73
C VAL A 42 9.49 5.61 10.38
N ASN A 43 8.25 5.65 9.87
CA ASN A 43 7.91 5.06 8.58
C ASN A 43 8.63 5.76 7.41
N SER A 44 8.71 7.09 7.45
CA SER A 44 9.45 7.86 6.45
C SER A 44 10.95 7.48 6.43
N LEU A 45 11.58 7.40 7.60
CA LEU A 45 12.99 7.05 7.70
C LEU A 45 13.28 5.60 7.27
N ARG A 46 12.40 4.67 7.59
CA ARG A 46 12.49 3.28 7.09
C ARG A 46 12.40 3.23 5.57
N PHE A 47 11.51 4.01 5.00
CA PHE A 47 11.40 4.13 3.54
C PHE A 47 12.69 4.70 2.93
N ASP A 48 13.22 5.78 3.50
CA ASP A 48 14.45 6.42 3.02
C ASP A 48 15.66 5.46 3.09
N LEU A 49 15.78 4.68 4.17
CA LEU A 49 16.84 3.66 4.30
C LEU A 49 16.66 2.53 3.29
N PHE A 50 15.45 2.02 3.12
CA PHE A 50 15.16 1.02 2.09
C PHE A 50 15.54 1.53 0.69
N VAL A 51 15.23 2.79 0.41
CA VAL A 51 15.63 3.48 -0.82
C VAL A 51 17.15 3.51 -0.96
N MET A 52 17.87 3.91 0.08
CA MET A 52 19.34 4.01 0.07
C MET A 52 20.04 2.65 -0.11
N GLU A 53 19.56 1.62 0.55
CA GLU A 53 20.11 0.26 0.46
C GLU A 53 19.93 -0.38 -0.93
N ASN A 54 18.95 0.08 -1.70
CA ASN A 54 18.60 -0.48 -3.01
C ASN A 54 19.02 0.41 -4.20
N ILE A 55 19.75 1.52 -3.93
CA ILE A 55 20.17 2.49 -4.96
C ILE A 55 21.21 1.93 -5.95
N GLU A 56 21.93 0.85 -5.63
CA GLU A 56 22.99 0.30 -6.49
C GLU A 56 22.46 -0.31 -7.80
N ASP A 57 21.14 -0.55 -7.89
CA ASP A 57 20.53 -1.04 -9.10
C ASP A 57 19.29 -0.18 -9.46
N SER A 58 19.52 0.92 -10.19
CA SER A 58 18.47 1.88 -10.55
C SER A 58 17.26 1.24 -11.24
N ASN A 59 17.46 0.14 -11.97
CA ASN A 59 16.38 -0.61 -12.61
C ASN A 59 15.62 -1.50 -11.61
N MET A 60 16.30 -2.06 -10.59
CA MET A 60 15.62 -2.80 -9.51
C MET A 60 14.87 -1.87 -8.58
N PHE A 61 15.38 -0.67 -8.35
CA PHE A 61 14.79 0.34 -7.50
C PHE A 61 13.44 0.84 -8.05
N GLU A 62 13.38 1.22 -9.32
CA GLU A 62 12.10 1.61 -9.96
C GLU A 62 11.08 0.45 -9.94
N LYS A 63 11.53 -0.79 -10.18
CA LYS A 63 10.66 -1.97 -10.11
C LYS A 63 10.20 -2.27 -8.69
N SER A 64 11.05 -2.16 -7.68
CA SER A 64 10.70 -2.52 -6.30
C SER A 64 9.78 -1.50 -5.64
N ILE A 65 9.96 -0.20 -5.92
CA ILE A 65 9.12 0.86 -5.35
C ILE A 65 7.73 0.89 -5.98
N ASN A 66 7.63 0.50 -7.24
CA ASN A 66 6.39 0.64 -7.99
C ASN A 66 5.56 -0.65 -8.09
N LYS A 67 6.03 -1.75 -7.49
CA LYS A 67 5.34 -3.04 -7.58
C LYS A 67 4.65 -3.40 -6.27
N ALA A 68 3.36 -3.15 -6.21
CA ALA A 68 2.51 -3.65 -5.12
C ALA A 68 2.01 -5.06 -5.43
N SER A 69 1.70 -5.81 -4.39
CA SER A 69 1.12 -7.14 -4.54
C SER A 69 0.08 -7.44 -3.45
N ILE A 70 -0.92 -8.23 -3.81
CA ILE A 70 -1.90 -8.77 -2.88
C ILE A 70 -2.23 -10.21 -3.25
N LYS A 71 -2.31 -11.09 -2.25
CA LYS A 71 -2.67 -12.50 -2.42
C LYS A 71 -3.95 -12.80 -1.66
N ILE A 72 -4.93 -13.34 -2.37
CA ILE A 72 -6.23 -13.77 -1.87
C ILE A 72 -6.32 -15.28 -2.03
N LYS A 73 -6.58 -16.00 -0.94
CA LYS A 73 -6.74 -17.45 -0.94
C LYS A 73 -8.00 -17.86 -0.21
N ASN A 74 -8.81 -18.69 -0.86
CA ASN A 74 -10.10 -19.15 -0.32
C ASN A 74 -10.99 -17.96 0.15
N GLY A 75 -11.01 -16.86 -0.58
CA GLY A 75 -11.78 -15.67 -0.25
C GLY A 75 -11.27 -14.89 0.97
N ILE A 76 -10.02 -15.09 1.37
CA ILE A 76 -9.36 -14.38 2.48
C ILE A 76 -8.06 -13.79 1.98
N ILE A 77 -7.77 -12.53 2.36
CA ILE A 77 -6.46 -11.92 2.10
C ILE A 77 -5.39 -12.66 2.92
N GLU A 78 -4.50 -13.36 2.23
CA GLU A 78 -3.38 -14.10 2.85
C GLU A 78 -2.19 -13.17 3.11
N SER A 79 -1.88 -12.29 2.17
CA SER A 79 -0.77 -11.34 2.27
C SER A 79 -0.96 -10.16 1.33
N PHE A 80 -0.34 -9.03 1.66
CA PHE A 80 -0.25 -7.88 0.77
C PHE A 80 1.02 -7.08 1.04
N ASN A 81 1.48 -6.35 0.02
CA ASN A 81 2.64 -5.49 0.06
C ASN A 81 2.32 -4.15 -0.58
N TYR A 82 2.67 -3.04 0.07
CA TYR A 82 2.39 -1.65 -0.32
C TYR A 82 0.90 -1.25 -0.38
N PHE A 83 -0.04 -2.15 -0.14
CA PHE A 83 -1.43 -1.79 0.03
C PHE A 83 -1.70 -1.23 1.42
N SER A 84 -2.54 -0.21 1.52
CA SER A 84 -3.11 0.30 2.76
C SER A 84 -4.51 -0.27 2.95
N ILE A 85 -4.91 -0.46 4.22
CA ILE A 85 -6.26 -0.93 4.54
C ILE A 85 -7.11 0.26 4.94
N LEU A 86 -8.22 0.48 4.25
CA LEU A 86 -9.29 1.35 4.69
C LEU A 86 -10.37 0.51 5.38
N THR A 87 -10.59 0.84 6.64
CA THR A 87 -11.75 0.30 7.39
C THR A 87 -12.78 1.41 7.45
N PRO A 88 -14.00 1.21 6.93
CA PRO A 88 -15.06 2.21 7.07
C PRO A 88 -15.32 2.53 8.53
N LEU A 89 -15.47 3.79 8.88
CA LEU A 89 -15.97 4.20 10.18
C LEU A 89 -17.42 3.70 10.31
N LEU A 90 -17.64 2.75 11.19
CA LEU A 90 -18.97 2.21 11.46
C LEU A 90 -19.88 3.32 12.02
N SER A 91 -20.98 3.60 11.35
CA SER A 91 -22.12 4.22 11.99
C SER A 91 -22.73 3.20 12.99
N ARG A 92 -23.16 3.67 14.17
CA ARG A 92 -23.70 2.84 15.23
C ARG A 92 -24.79 1.91 14.68
N GLY A 93 -24.54 0.61 14.64
CA GLY A 93 -25.53 -0.43 14.36
C GLY A 93 -25.28 -1.34 13.16
N GLU A 94 -24.21 -1.13 12.36
CA GLU A 94 -23.89 -1.98 11.23
C GLU A 94 -22.71 -2.92 11.53
N ASN A 95 -22.97 -4.24 11.39
CA ASN A 95 -22.00 -5.30 11.67
C ASN A 95 -21.08 -5.66 10.47
N TYR A 96 -20.94 -4.80 9.46
CA TYR A 96 -20.15 -5.09 8.27
C TYR A 96 -18.95 -4.16 8.17
N THR A 97 -17.78 -4.68 8.50
CA THR A 97 -16.48 -4.09 8.18
C THR A 97 -15.93 -4.72 6.92
N GLU A 98 -16.42 -4.32 5.76
CA GLU A 98 -15.75 -4.66 4.52
C GLU A 98 -14.46 -3.85 4.44
N LYS A 99 -13.33 -4.56 4.50
CA LYS A 99 -12.02 -3.92 4.37
C LYS A 99 -11.77 -3.64 2.90
N THR A 100 -11.37 -2.42 2.60
CA THR A 100 -10.90 -2.02 1.28
C THR A 100 -9.38 -1.87 1.30
N TYR A 101 -8.72 -2.47 0.33
CA TYR A 101 -7.27 -2.40 0.17
C TYR A 101 -6.95 -1.41 -0.94
N ILE A 102 -6.13 -0.41 -0.62
CA ILE A 102 -5.80 0.70 -1.53
C ILE A 102 -4.30 0.75 -1.80
N TYR A 103 -3.96 0.88 -3.07
CA TYR A 103 -2.62 1.22 -3.51
C TYR A 103 -2.72 2.27 -4.62
N LYS A 104 -2.29 3.50 -4.34
CA LYS A 104 -2.42 4.65 -5.26
C LYS A 104 -3.87 4.84 -5.69
N ASN A 105 -4.16 4.71 -6.97
CA ASN A 105 -5.50 4.81 -7.53
C ASN A 105 -6.19 3.43 -7.76
N ILE A 106 -5.56 2.35 -7.27
CA ILE A 106 -6.15 1.00 -7.24
C ILE A 106 -6.86 0.78 -5.91
N GLU A 107 -8.07 0.27 -5.99
CA GLU A 107 -8.89 -0.12 -4.84
C GLU A 107 -9.38 -1.55 -5.05
N ILE A 108 -9.15 -2.42 -4.05
CA ILE A 108 -9.67 -3.78 -4.02
C ILE A 108 -10.67 -3.87 -2.87
N SER A 109 -11.91 -4.11 -3.19
CA SER A 109 -13.00 -4.26 -2.22
C SER A 109 -13.61 -5.64 -2.29
N LYS A 110 -14.14 -6.11 -1.15
CA LYS A 110 -14.92 -7.34 -1.06
C LYS A 110 -16.39 -6.99 -0.92
N TYR A 111 -17.21 -7.54 -1.78
CA TYR A 111 -18.66 -7.45 -1.66
C TYR A 111 -19.23 -8.87 -1.62
N GLU A 112 -19.92 -9.22 -0.53
CA GLU A 112 -20.35 -10.59 -0.23
C GLU A 112 -19.15 -11.55 -0.17
N ASN A 113 -18.98 -12.44 -1.15
CA ASN A 113 -17.82 -13.35 -1.27
C ASN A 113 -16.98 -13.09 -2.52
N GLU A 114 -17.18 -11.96 -3.16
CA GLU A 114 -16.53 -11.60 -4.41
C GLU A 114 -15.60 -10.42 -4.22
N TYR A 115 -14.51 -10.38 -4.98
CA TYR A 115 -13.58 -9.25 -4.98
C TYR A 115 -13.72 -8.43 -6.25
N TYR A 116 -13.66 -7.12 -6.08
CA TYR A 116 -13.73 -6.14 -7.15
C TYR A 116 -12.51 -5.24 -7.13
N LEU A 117 -11.92 -5.07 -8.30
CA LEU A 117 -10.85 -4.13 -8.58
C LEU A 117 -11.47 -2.88 -9.16
N ASN A 118 -11.20 -1.73 -8.55
CA ASN A 118 -11.53 -0.43 -9.10
C ASN A 118 -10.23 0.36 -9.32
N ILE A 119 -10.03 0.86 -10.53
CA ILE A 119 -8.89 1.71 -10.90
C ILE A 119 -9.45 3.06 -11.26
N ARG A 120 -9.07 4.11 -10.52
CA ARG A 120 -9.58 5.46 -10.70
C ARG A 120 -8.54 6.33 -11.42
N ASP A 121 -9.03 7.36 -12.11
CA ASP A 121 -8.21 8.44 -12.66
C ASP A 121 -7.04 7.94 -13.54
N ILE A 122 -7.36 7.08 -14.51
CA ILE A 122 -6.40 6.58 -15.50
C ILE A 122 -6.07 7.74 -16.45
N LYS A 123 -4.79 8.13 -16.53
CA LYS A 123 -4.36 9.32 -17.32
C LYS A 123 -3.83 8.98 -18.71
N LYS A 124 -2.97 7.99 -18.82
CA LYS A 124 -2.35 7.64 -20.10
C LYS A 124 -2.77 6.27 -20.58
N TYR A 125 -2.50 5.25 -19.77
CA TYR A 125 -2.91 3.89 -20.09
C TYR A 125 -3.11 3.03 -18.84
N CYS A 126 -3.89 1.96 -18.99
CA CYS A 126 -3.99 0.86 -18.06
C CYS A 126 -4.13 -0.44 -18.83
N ILE A 127 -3.22 -1.37 -18.60
CA ILE A 127 -3.21 -2.69 -19.23
C ILE A 127 -3.33 -3.73 -18.11
N ILE A 128 -4.28 -4.64 -18.24
CA ILE A 128 -4.48 -5.73 -17.27
C ILE A 128 -4.28 -7.05 -17.99
N HIS A 129 -3.34 -7.84 -17.47
CA HIS A 129 -3.16 -9.23 -17.87
C HIS A 129 -3.74 -10.15 -16.80
N LYS A 130 -4.40 -11.23 -17.23
CA LYS A 130 -4.82 -12.34 -16.38
C LYS A 130 -4.13 -13.60 -16.87
N ASN A 131 -3.35 -14.28 -15.98
CA ASN A 131 -2.58 -15.46 -16.33
C ASN A 131 -1.67 -15.26 -17.55
N LYS A 132 -1.07 -14.08 -17.68
CA LYS A 132 -0.22 -13.62 -18.80
C LYS A 132 -0.96 -13.25 -20.09
N GLU A 133 -2.26 -13.41 -20.18
CA GLU A 133 -3.07 -12.96 -21.32
C GLU A 133 -3.61 -11.56 -21.06
N GLU A 134 -3.50 -10.67 -22.03
CA GLU A 134 -4.06 -9.32 -21.95
C GLU A 134 -5.58 -9.41 -22.03
N ILE A 135 -6.25 -8.93 -20.98
CA ILE A 135 -7.71 -8.92 -20.92
C ILE A 135 -8.30 -7.50 -21.03
N ILE A 136 -7.53 -6.50 -20.66
CA ILE A 136 -7.94 -5.10 -20.71
C ILE A 136 -6.78 -4.25 -21.22
N ASN A 137 -7.13 -3.33 -22.14
CA ASN A 137 -6.19 -2.37 -22.70
C ASN A 137 -6.90 -1.03 -22.89
N ILE A 138 -6.66 -0.11 -21.93
CA ILE A 138 -7.27 1.23 -21.91
C ILE A 138 -6.19 2.23 -22.24
N TRP A 139 -6.47 3.13 -23.20
CA TRP A 139 -5.62 4.26 -23.57
C TRP A 139 -6.39 5.57 -23.44
N GLY A 140 -5.71 6.59 -22.90
CA GLY A 140 -6.26 7.91 -22.67
C GLY A 140 -6.93 8.08 -21.32
N ASP A 141 -7.51 9.25 -21.10
CA ASP A 141 -8.18 9.60 -19.86
C ASP A 141 -9.44 8.77 -19.64
N LYS A 142 -9.52 8.14 -18.46
CA LYS A 142 -10.72 7.45 -18.00
C LYS A 142 -10.89 7.66 -16.50
N GLU A 143 -12.07 8.06 -16.08
CA GLU A 143 -12.40 8.39 -14.70
C GLU A 143 -12.29 7.16 -13.78
N SER A 144 -12.84 6.02 -14.20
CA SER A 144 -12.74 4.78 -13.46
C SER A 144 -12.93 3.56 -14.34
N TYR A 145 -12.40 2.43 -13.90
CA TYR A 145 -12.62 1.12 -14.49
C TYR A 145 -12.80 0.09 -13.36
N GLU A 146 -13.86 -0.68 -13.42
CA GLU A 146 -14.17 -1.73 -12.46
C GLU A 146 -14.09 -3.11 -13.11
N LEU A 147 -13.46 -4.06 -12.41
CA LEU A 147 -13.32 -5.44 -12.82
C LEU A 147 -13.63 -6.36 -11.65
N LYS A 148 -14.54 -7.32 -11.86
CA LYS A 148 -14.71 -8.44 -10.93
C LYS A 148 -13.51 -9.38 -11.04
N LEU A 149 -12.92 -9.73 -9.92
CA LEU A 149 -11.76 -10.60 -9.84
C LEU A 149 -12.19 -12.05 -9.59
N ASP A 150 -11.86 -12.91 -10.53
CA ASP A 150 -11.97 -14.39 -10.40
C ASP A 150 -10.62 -14.99 -10.07
N ASN A 151 -10.56 -16.31 -9.86
CA ASN A 151 -9.29 -17.03 -9.66
C ASN A 151 -8.31 -16.78 -10.81
N GLY A 152 -7.07 -16.50 -10.47
CA GLY A 152 -5.99 -16.23 -11.42
C GLY A 152 -4.97 -15.22 -10.92
N ASN A 153 -3.94 -15.04 -11.73
CA ASN A 153 -2.88 -14.06 -11.51
C ASN A 153 -3.13 -12.85 -12.39
N TYR A 154 -3.36 -11.71 -11.77
CA TYR A 154 -3.53 -10.44 -12.47
C TYR A 154 -2.26 -9.61 -12.36
N ASN A 155 -1.86 -9.00 -13.47
CA ASN A 155 -0.82 -8.00 -13.50
C ASN A 155 -1.39 -6.74 -14.12
N ILE A 156 -1.34 -5.64 -13.37
CA ILE A 156 -1.89 -4.34 -13.75
C ILE A 156 -0.72 -3.42 -14.00
N LYS A 157 -0.65 -2.84 -15.19
CA LYS A 157 0.37 -1.87 -15.61
C LYS A 157 -0.27 -0.54 -15.97
N THR A 158 0.28 0.51 -15.40
CA THR A 158 -0.06 1.89 -15.72
C THR A 158 1.22 2.65 -16.09
N ASP A 159 1.11 3.91 -16.45
CA ASP A 159 2.25 4.78 -16.69
C ASP A 159 3.10 5.09 -15.44
N TYR A 160 2.59 4.79 -14.23
CA TYR A 160 3.24 5.15 -12.96
C TYR A 160 3.67 3.96 -12.11
N TYR A 161 3.05 2.79 -12.27
CA TYR A 161 3.32 1.63 -11.42
C TYR A 161 2.87 0.31 -12.05
N GLU A 162 3.32 -0.76 -11.41
CA GLU A 162 2.90 -2.14 -11.68
C GLU A 162 2.38 -2.77 -10.39
N CYS A 163 1.28 -3.53 -10.48
CA CYS A 163 0.67 -4.21 -9.35
C CYS A 163 0.32 -5.66 -9.72
N ASP A 164 0.58 -6.59 -8.80
CA ASP A 164 0.21 -8.00 -8.95
C ASP A 164 -0.92 -8.36 -7.97
N ILE A 165 -1.94 -9.05 -8.47
CA ILE A 165 -3.04 -9.61 -7.68
C ILE A 165 -3.11 -11.11 -7.97
N ASN A 166 -2.99 -11.93 -6.91
CA ASN A 166 -3.12 -13.38 -7.01
C ASN A 166 -4.38 -13.83 -6.27
N ILE A 167 -5.24 -14.60 -6.94
CA ILE A 167 -6.48 -15.16 -6.36
C ILE A 167 -6.49 -16.67 -6.57
N GLU A 168 -6.52 -17.42 -5.44
CA GLU A 168 -6.54 -18.88 -5.37
C GLU A 168 -7.80 -19.43 -4.69
#